data_d5686eff6bb15e06f5529a866ed18ab2
#
_entry.id   d5686eff6bb15e06f5529a866ed18ab2
#
_cell.length_a   1.000
_cell.length_b   1.000
_cell.length_c   1.000
_cell.angle_alpha   90.00
_cell.angle_beta   90.00
_cell.angle_gamma   90.00
#
_symmetry.space_group_name_H-M   'P 1'
#
loop_
_entity.id
_entity.type
_entity.pdbx_description
1 polymer ?
#
loop_
_entity_poly.entity_id
_entity_poly.type
_entity_poly.pdbx_seq_one_letter_code
_entity_poly.pdbx_strand_id
1 'polypeptide(L)'
;MSEILAEHGYLADDSLATSLFLALRMGRPLLLEGEAGSGKTEVANVLSRWSGGELVRLQCYDGIDASQAVYEWDYARQLLHLRAAETTGTGTDRPAELEHSLYSEEYLVRRPLLRAIAGTADDGPVPILLIDEIDRADDEFEAYLLEILSDFTVTVPELGTFRAQRPPVVILTSNRTRDVHDALKRRCLYHWVDHPSFEREVAIVRLRVPEASEPIAREVSAVVAELRRRGLYKPPGVAETIDWAQAISVLGSSHLDERTVERTLGTVIKYREDAERVRAAGLSDLVSGALKFGT
;
A
#
# COMPACT_ATOMS: atom_id res chain seq x y z
N MET A 1 3.15 -9.60 18.29
CA MET A 1 2.98 -8.96 16.96
C MET A 1 3.77 -7.65 16.88
N SER A 2 3.68 -6.75 17.86
CA SER A 2 4.45 -5.49 17.87
C SER A 2 5.96 -5.69 17.71
N GLU A 3 6.55 -6.67 18.41
CA GLU A 3 7.97 -7.01 18.29
C GLU A 3 8.33 -7.47 16.88
N ILE A 4 7.52 -8.37 16.29
CA ILE A 4 7.72 -8.86 14.92
C ILE A 4 7.71 -7.71 13.91
N LEU A 5 6.76 -6.78 14.03
CA LEU A 5 6.68 -5.62 13.15
C LEU A 5 7.91 -4.71 13.32
N ALA A 6 8.37 -4.50 14.56
CA ALA A 6 9.55 -3.69 14.86
C ALA A 6 10.84 -4.31 14.29
N GLU A 7 11.02 -5.63 14.41
CA GLU A 7 12.15 -6.37 13.81
C GLU A 7 12.23 -6.22 12.30
N HIS A 8 11.06 -6.02 11.64
CA HIS A 8 10.96 -5.80 10.20
C HIS A 8 10.83 -4.34 9.80
N GLY A 9 11.14 -3.42 10.72
CA GLY A 9 11.24 -2.00 10.44
C GLY A 9 9.92 -1.21 10.46
N TYR A 10 8.90 -1.73 11.18
CA TYR A 10 7.63 -1.04 11.35
C TYR A 10 7.23 -0.91 12.82
N LEU A 11 7.19 0.32 13.32
CA LEU A 11 6.82 0.61 14.70
C LEU A 11 5.30 0.82 14.81
N ALA A 12 4.57 -0.27 15.02
CA ALA A 12 3.12 -0.24 15.24
C ALA A 12 2.76 0.17 16.66
N ASP A 13 1.55 0.74 16.84
CA ASP A 13 0.94 0.78 18.17
C ASP A 13 0.28 -0.55 18.54
N ASP A 14 -0.06 -0.70 19.81
CA ASP A 14 -0.67 -1.93 20.32
C ASP A 14 -2.03 -2.22 19.68
N SER A 15 -2.77 -1.18 19.31
CA SER A 15 -4.09 -1.30 18.67
C SER A 15 -3.97 -1.86 17.25
N LEU A 16 -3.05 -1.32 16.43
CA LEU A 16 -2.76 -1.85 15.10
C LEU A 16 -2.21 -3.28 15.18
N ALA A 17 -1.25 -3.52 16.07
CA ALA A 17 -0.67 -4.85 16.27
C ALA A 17 -1.72 -5.89 16.68
N THR A 18 -2.68 -5.49 17.52
CA THR A 18 -3.81 -6.34 17.93
C THR A 18 -4.75 -6.59 16.77
N SER A 19 -5.14 -5.55 16.03
CA SER A 19 -6.02 -5.68 14.86
C SER A 19 -5.42 -6.60 13.80
N LEU A 20 -4.13 -6.46 13.55
CA LEU A 20 -3.40 -7.31 12.62
C LEU A 20 -3.33 -8.77 13.10
N PHE A 21 -3.01 -9.00 14.39
CA PHE A 21 -3.02 -10.33 14.98
C PHE A 21 -4.38 -11.00 14.82
N LEU A 22 -5.46 -10.29 15.10
CA LEU A 22 -6.83 -10.79 14.95
C LEU A 22 -7.16 -11.10 13.50
N ALA A 23 -6.78 -10.22 12.55
CA ALA A 23 -6.97 -10.45 11.12
C ALA A 23 -6.32 -11.75 10.65
N LEU A 24 -5.06 -11.97 11.03
CA LEU A 24 -4.31 -13.19 10.72
C LEU A 24 -4.94 -14.44 11.36
N ARG A 25 -5.37 -14.36 12.62
CA ARG A 25 -5.94 -15.52 13.34
C ARG A 25 -7.35 -15.86 12.89
N MET A 26 -8.14 -14.88 12.50
CA MET A 26 -9.52 -15.07 12.05
C MET A 26 -9.64 -15.30 10.54
N GLY A 27 -8.55 -15.13 9.78
CA GLY A 27 -8.57 -15.22 8.32
C GLY A 27 -9.46 -14.15 7.68
N ARG A 28 -9.58 -12.97 8.30
CA ARG A 28 -10.43 -11.87 7.81
C ARG A 28 -9.58 -10.76 7.20
N PRO A 29 -10.05 -10.11 6.12
CA PRO A 29 -9.43 -8.91 5.60
C PRO A 29 -9.30 -7.82 6.67
N LEU A 30 -8.23 -7.03 6.63
CA LEU A 30 -8.03 -5.85 7.48
C LEU A 30 -8.09 -4.59 6.64
N LEU A 31 -9.04 -3.71 6.92
CA LEU A 31 -9.15 -2.38 6.33
C LEU A 31 -8.40 -1.38 7.22
N LEU A 32 -7.39 -0.76 6.65
CA LEU A 32 -6.61 0.32 7.25
C LEU A 32 -7.05 1.65 6.62
N GLU A 33 -7.73 2.48 7.38
CA GLU A 33 -8.06 3.86 6.99
C GLU A 33 -7.16 4.85 7.71
N GLY A 34 -6.94 6.01 7.14
CA GLY A 34 -6.16 7.09 7.74
C GLY A 34 -5.65 8.06 6.69
N GLU A 35 -5.02 9.14 7.11
CA GLU A 35 -4.49 10.13 6.19
C GLU A 35 -3.37 9.57 5.29
N ALA A 36 -3.15 10.23 4.14
CA ALA A 36 -2.06 9.87 3.25
C ALA A 36 -0.71 10.00 3.98
N GLY A 37 0.23 9.08 3.71
CA GLY A 37 1.55 9.09 4.33
C GLY A 37 1.59 8.57 5.77
N SER A 38 0.50 8.02 6.33
CA SER A 38 0.48 7.43 7.69
C SER A 38 1.12 6.03 7.79
N GLY A 39 1.57 5.44 6.67
CA GLY A 39 2.28 4.16 6.67
C GLY A 39 1.39 2.92 6.50
N LYS A 40 0.13 3.05 6.07
CA LYS A 40 -0.81 1.93 5.87
C LYS A 40 -0.30 0.85 4.92
N THR A 41 0.19 1.25 3.77
CA THR A 41 0.72 0.34 2.73
C THR A 41 1.94 -0.45 3.21
N GLU A 42 2.77 0.15 4.09
CA GLU A 42 3.97 -0.50 4.63
C GLU A 42 3.65 -1.71 5.52
N VAL A 43 2.46 -1.77 6.12
CA VAL A 43 2.01 -2.94 6.88
C VAL A 43 2.05 -4.22 6.03
N ALA A 44 1.56 -4.16 4.79
CA ALA A 44 1.58 -5.31 3.89
C ALA A 44 3.01 -5.70 3.47
N ASN A 45 3.89 -4.72 3.23
CA ASN A 45 5.31 -4.96 2.94
C ASN A 45 5.99 -5.70 4.10
N VAL A 46 5.73 -5.27 5.32
CA VAL A 46 6.32 -5.88 6.53
C VAL A 46 5.81 -7.30 6.73
N LEU A 47 4.51 -7.53 6.54
CA LEU A 47 3.93 -8.86 6.62
C LEU A 47 4.54 -9.82 5.59
N SER A 48 4.77 -9.36 4.36
CA SER A 48 5.43 -10.16 3.32
C SER A 48 6.85 -10.53 3.73
N ARG A 49 7.64 -9.57 4.22
CA ARG A 49 9.01 -9.83 4.71
C ARG A 49 9.04 -10.81 5.88
N TRP A 50 8.11 -10.68 6.82
CA TRP A 50 8.01 -11.57 7.98
C TRP A 50 7.58 -12.98 7.63
N SER A 51 6.52 -13.13 6.82
CA SER A 51 5.94 -14.44 6.51
C SER A 51 6.67 -15.17 5.39
N GLY A 52 7.49 -14.45 4.59
CA GLY A 52 8.04 -14.96 3.34
C GLY A 52 7.01 -15.10 2.22
N GLY A 53 5.76 -14.67 2.45
CA GLY A 53 4.70 -14.70 1.45
C GLY A 53 4.90 -13.62 0.37
N GLU A 54 4.54 -13.97 -0.86
CA GLU A 54 4.59 -13.03 -1.96
C GLU A 54 3.67 -11.83 -1.71
N LEU A 55 4.19 -10.60 -1.89
CA LEU A 55 3.35 -9.42 -1.89
C LEU A 55 2.70 -9.23 -3.27
N VAL A 56 1.40 -9.40 -3.31
CA VAL A 56 0.58 -9.16 -4.50
C VAL A 56 -0.18 -7.86 -4.30
N ARG A 57 0.16 -6.82 -5.08
CA ARG A 57 -0.46 -5.50 -4.96
C ARG A 57 -1.48 -5.27 -6.08
N LEU A 58 -2.68 -4.87 -5.69
CA LEU A 58 -3.72 -4.31 -6.53
C LEU A 58 -3.88 -2.83 -6.18
N GLN A 59 -3.42 -1.93 -7.05
CA GLN A 59 -3.62 -0.50 -6.91
C GLN A 59 -4.98 -0.13 -7.48
N CYS A 60 -5.88 0.41 -6.65
CA CYS A 60 -7.18 0.90 -7.11
C CYS A 60 -7.06 2.31 -7.72
N TYR A 61 -7.86 2.57 -8.72
CA TYR A 61 -8.00 3.87 -9.39
C TYR A 61 -9.38 3.95 -10.05
N ASP A 62 -9.80 5.16 -10.42
CA ASP A 62 -11.11 5.40 -11.02
C ASP A 62 -11.28 4.63 -12.35
N GLY A 63 -12.31 3.78 -12.43
CA GLY A 63 -12.57 2.95 -13.61
C GLY A 63 -11.76 1.65 -13.68
N ILE A 64 -11.18 1.19 -12.57
CA ILE A 64 -10.62 -0.17 -12.51
C ILE A 64 -11.73 -1.20 -12.72
N ASP A 65 -11.46 -2.21 -13.53
CA ASP A 65 -12.41 -3.27 -13.83
C ASP A 65 -11.87 -4.68 -13.48
N ALA A 66 -12.73 -5.67 -13.63
CA ALA A 66 -12.40 -7.07 -13.35
C ALA A 66 -11.25 -7.60 -14.24
N SER A 67 -11.15 -7.14 -15.49
CA SER A 67 -10.10 -7.62 -16.43
C SER A 67 -8.71 -7.17 -15.96
N GLN A 68 -8.61 -6.00 -15.35
CA GLN A 68 -7.36 -5.45 -14.82
C GLN A 68 -6.99 -6.04 -13.45
N ALA A 69 -7.98 -6.49 -12.70
CA ALA A 69 -7.79 -7.00 -11.36
C ALA A 69 -7.65 -8.53 -11.29
N VAL A 70 -8.30 -9.27 -12.18
CA VAL A 70 -8.44 -10.73 -12.09
C VAL A 70 -7.60 -11.47 -13.11
N TYR A 71 -7.92 -11.31 -14.39
CA TYR A 71 -7.19 -11.97 -15.47
C TYR A 71 -7.36 -11.23 -16.78
N GLU A 72 -6.46 -11.53 -17.70
CA GLU A 72 -6.52 -11.10 -19.08
C GLU A 72 -6.01 -12.23 -19.98
N TRP A 73 -6.51 -12.31 -21.20
CA TRP A 73 -5.96 -13.22 -22.20
C TRP A 73 -4.81 -12.56 -22.97
N ASP A 74 -3.69 -13.27 -23.13
CA ASP A 74 -2.56 -12.82 -23.96
C ASP A 74 -2.90 -12.98 -25.45
N TYR A 75 -3.75 -12.08 -25.95
CA TYR A 75 -4.19 -12.08 -27.35
C TYR A 75 -3.02 -12.00 -28.34
N ALA A 76 -1.97 -11.31 -28.00
CA ALA A 76 -0.79 -11.20 -28.88
C ALA A 76 -0.13 -12.58 -29.06
N ARG A 77 0.03 -13.31 -27.99
CA ARG A 77 0.61 -14.67 -27.99
C ARG A 77 -0.32 -15.66 -28.66
N GLN A 78 -1.63 -15.58 -28.42
CA GLN A 78 -2.63 -16.38 -29.11
C GLN A 78 -2.60 -16.17 -30.63
N LEU A 79 -2.50 -14.91 -31.09
CA LEU A 79 -2.40 -14.60 -32.51
C LEU A 79 -1.11 -15.15 -33.16
N LEU A 80 0.02 -15.06 -32.47
CA LEU A 80 1.29 -15.65 -32.92
C LEU A 80 1.19 -17.18 -33.04
N HIS A 81 0.53 -17.83 -32.10
CA HIS A 81 0.30 -19.27 -32.14
C HIS A 81 -0.56 -19.66 -33.35
N LEU A 82 -1.67 -18.95 -33.61
CA LEU A 82 -2.51 -19.18 -34.77
C LEU A 82 -1.74 -19.07 -36.08
N ARG A 83 -0.95 -18.01 -36.26
CA ARG A 83 -0.12 -17.80 -37.47
C ARG A 83 0.93 -18.88 -37.64
N ALA A 84 1.54 -19.34 -36.56
CA ALA A 84 2.53 -20.41 -36.60
C ALA A 84 1.87 -21.74 -37.01
N ALA A 85 0.67 -22.05 -36.50
CA ALA A 85 -0.10 -23.23 -36.89
C ALA A 85 -0.50 -23.23 -38.37
N GLU A 86 -0.89 -22.08 -38.92
CA GLU A 86 -1.20 -21.90 -40.33
C GLU A 86 0.02 -22.18 -41.24
N THR A 87 1.20 -21.67 -40.84
CA THR A 87 2.42 -21.81 -41.65
C THR A 87 3.03 -23.21 -41.62
N THR A 88 2.84 -23.95 -40.54
CA THR A 88 3.40 -25.31 -40.39
C THR A 88 2.48 -26.41 -40.94
N GLY A 89 1.30 -26.06 -41.44
CA GLY A 89 0.31 -27.03 -41.92
C GLY A 89 -0.22 -27.98 -40.82
N THR A 90 0.13 -27.69 -39.58
CA THR A 90 -0.39 -28.38 -38.37
C THR A 90 -1.71 -27.77 -37.90
N GLY A 91 -2.29 -26.87 -38.70
CA GLY A 91 -3.66 -26.39 -38.49
C GLY A 91 -4.56 -27.62 -38.45
N THR A 92 -5.03 -27.96 -37.27
CA THR A 92 -5.91 -29.10 -37.05
C THR A 92 -7.13 -28.95 -37.92
N ASP A 93 -7.56 -29.99 -38.62
CA ASP A 93 -8.82 -30.07 -39.34
C ASP A 93 -10.05 -29.87 -38.39
N ARG A 94 -9.81 -29.52 -37.14
CA ARG A 94 -10.82 -29.32 -36.09
C ARG A 94 -10.74 -27.94 -35.45
N PRO A 95 -11.52 -26.97 -35.92
CA PRO A 95 -11.53 -25.61 -35.36
C PRO A 95 -11.79 -25.55 -33.84
N ALA A 96 -12.60 -26.47 -33.31
CA ALA A 96 -12.92 -26.54 -31.89
C ALA A 96 -11.72 -26.92 -31.00
N GLU A 97 -10.80 -27.77 -31.48
CA GLU A 97 -9.59 -28.12 -30.74
C GLU A 97 -8.61 -26.93 -30.72
N LEU A 98 -8.54 -26.18 -31.80
CA LEU A 98 -7.73 -24.97 -31.88
C LEU A 98 -8.28 -23.88 -30.96
N GLU A 99 -9.58 -23.66 -30.98
CA GLU A 99 -10.23 -22.70 -30.07
C GLU A 99 -9.98 -23.06 -28.61
N HIS A 100 -10.15 -24.33 -28.23
CA HIS A 100 -9.88 -24.78 -26.86
C HIS A 100 -8.41 -24.61 -26.45
N SER A 101 -7.47 -24.80 -27.38
CA SER A 101 -6.04 -24.61 -27.11
C SER A 101 -5.70 -23.14 -26.82
N LEU A 102 -6.41 -22.18 -27.43
CA LEU A 102 -6.18 -20.73 -27.22
C LEU A 102 -6.63 -20.25 -25.85
N TYR A 103 -7.63 -20.88 -25.27
CA TYR A 103 -8.16 -20.55 -23.93
C TYR A 103 -7.63 -21.50 -22.86
N SER A 104 -6.32 -21.80 -22.90
CA SER A 104 -5.63 -22.58 -21.90
C SER A 104 -4.89 -21.70 -20.89
N GLU A 105 -4.48 -22.27 -19.75
CA GLU A 105 -3.70 -21.54 -18.74
C GLU A 105 -2.39 -20.95 -19.28
N GLU A 106 -1.88 -21.44 -20.40
CA GLU A 106 -0.69 -20.94 -21.06
C GLU A 106 -0.82 -19.50 -21.55
N TYR A 107 -2.05 -19.10 -21.96
CA TYR A 107 -2.37 -17.75 -22.45
C TYR A 107 -3.06 -16.89 -21.39
N LEU A 108 -3.27 -17.41 -20.18
CA LEU A 108 -3.89 -16.69 -19.08
C LEU A 108 -2.87 -15.80 -18.38
N VAL A 109 -3.03 -14.50 -18.47
CA VAL A 109 -2.28 -13.54 -17.68
C VAL A 109 -3.01 -13.38 -16.34
N ARG A 110 -2.45 -13.97 -15.28
CA ARG A 110 -3.01 -13.86 -13.93
C ARG A 110 -2.76 -12.45 -13.37
N ARG A 111 -3.81 -11.68 -13.21
CA ARG A 111 -3.81 -10.37 -12.57
C ARG A 111 -3.81 -10.53 -11.02
N PRO A 112 -3.65 -9.45 -10.24
CA PRO A 112 -3.40 -9.55 -8.80
C PRO A 112 -4.37 -10.44 -8.01
N LEU A 113 -5.67 -10.35 -8.25
CA LEU A 113 -6.66 -11.14 -7.50
C LEU A 113 -6.51 -12.65 -7.79
N LEU A 114 -6.48 -13.03 -9.06
CA LEU A 114 -6.29 -14.42 -9.42
C LEU A 114 -4.92 -14.94 -8.99
N ARG A 115 -3.86 -14.12 -9.09
CA ARG A 115 -2.52 -14.49 -8.63
C ARG A 115 -2.48 -14.78 -7.13
N ALA A 116 -3.15 -13.96 -6.32
CA ALA A 116 -3.22 -14.18 -4.88
C ALA A 116 -4.05 -15.43 -4.51
N ILE A 117 -5.11 -15.73 -5.27
CA ILE A 117 -6.00 -16.86 -5.01
C ILE A 117 -5.42 -18.18 -5.53
N ALA A 118 -4.91 -18.20 -6.77
CA ALA A 118 -4.38 -19.41 -7.40
C ALA A 118 -2.90 -19.68 -7.10
N GLY A 119 -2.20 -18.72 -6.46
CA GLY A 119 -0.75 -18.80 -6.25
C GLY A 119 -0.29 -19.57 -5.01
N THR A 120 -1.20 -20.15 -4.23
CA THR A 120 -0.83 -20.87 -3.00
C THR A 120 -0.44 -22.32 -3.34
N ALA A 121 0.86 -22.62 -3.25
CA ALA A 121 1.31 -24.02 -3.17
C ALA A 121 0.90 -24.61 -1.81
N ASP A 122 0.66 -25.94 -1.76
CA ASP A 122 0.13 -26.64 -0.57
C ASP A 122 0.93 -26.38 0.72
N ASP A 123 2.26 -26.24 0.62
CA ASP A 123 3.18 -26.09 1.76
C ASP A 123 3.94 -24.75 1.79
N GLY A 124 3.68 -23.83 0.84
CA GLY A 124 4.36 -22.54 0.75
C GLY A 124 3.81 -21.48 1.71
N PRO A 125 4.51 -20.35 1.89
CA PRO A 125 3.95 -19.20 2.61
C PRO A 125 2.75 -18.64 1.85
N VAL A 126 1.71 -18.21 2.60
CA VAL A 126 0.49 -17.60 2.01
C VAL A 126 0.81 -16.24 1.43
N PRO A 127 0.27 -15.89 0.24
CA PRO A 127 0.42 -14.54 -0.32
C PRO A 127 -0.19 -13.47 0.57
N ILE A 128 0.40 -12.28 0.51
CA ILE A 128 -0.16 -11.06 1.09
C ILE A 128 -0.79 -10.26 -0.04
N LEU A 129 -2.12 -10.18 -0.07
CA LEU A 129 -2.86 -9.38 -1.03
C LEU A 129 -3.07 -7.98 -0.46
N LEU A 130 -2.43 -6.99 -1.06
CA LEU A 130 -2.62 -5.58 -0.77
C LEU A 130 -3.56 -4.97 -1.80
N ILE A 131 -4.76 -4.55 -1.37
CA ILE A 131 -5.71 -3.75 -2.15
C ILE A 131 -5.53 -2.31 -1.71
N ASP A 132 -4.77 -1.55 -2.50
CA ASP A 132 -4.28 -0.22 -2.12
C ASP A 132 -5.20 0.88 -2.68
N GLU A 133 -5.55 1.87 -1.83
CA GLU A 133 -6.45 2.99 -2.15
C GLU A 133 -7.84 2.54 -2.65
N ILE A 134 -8.51 1.63 -1.92
CA ILE A 134 -9.83 1.11 -2.29
C ILE A 134 -10.88 2.21 -2.44
N ASP A 135 -10.73 3.32 -1.72
CA ASP A 135 -11.57 4.51 -1.81
C ASP A 135 -11.50 5.22 -3.18
N ARG A 136 -10.68 4.76 -4.12
CA ARG A 136 -10.61 5.24 -5.51
C ARG A 136 -11.34 4.34 -6.50
N ALA A 137 -11.72 3.14 -6.10
CA ALA A 137 -12.52 2.24 -6.92
C ALA A 137 -14.00 2.68 -6.91
N ASP A 138 -14.79 2.26 -7.90
CA ASP A 138 -16.22 2.47 -7.91
C ASP A 138 -17.00 1.42 -7.12
N ASP A 139 -18.30 1.62 -6.95
CA ASP A 139 -19.17 0.73 -6.19
C ASP A 139 -19.32 -0.66 -6.83
N GLU A 140 -19.25 -0.75 -8.18
CA GLU A 140 -19.33 -2.02 -8.90
C GLU A 140 -18.12 -2.89 -8.61
N PHE A 141 -16.94 -2.28 -8.60
CA PHE A 141 -15.70 -2.98 -8.26
C PHE A 141 -15.66 -3.40 -6.79
N GLU A 142 -16.15 -2.57 -5.86
CA GLU A 142 -16.26 -2.96 -4.45
C GLU A 142 -17.22 -4.14 -4.26
N ALA A 143 -18.36 -4.17 -4.97
CA ALA A 143 -19.29 -5.29 -4.94
C ALA A 143 -18.64 -6.57 -5.47
N TYR A 144 -17.86 -6.46 -6.53
CA TYR A 144 -17.10 -7.57 -7.09
C TYR A 144 -16.02 -8.10 -6.13
N LEU A 145 -15.29 -7.20 -5.48
CA LEU A 145 -14.34 -7.57 -4.43
C LEU A 145 -15.02 -8.28 -3.26
N LEU A 146 -16.21 -7.83 -2.86
CA LEU A 146 -16.98 -8.44 -1.81
C LEU A 146 -17.28 -9.92 -2.08
N GLU A 147 -17.64 -10.25 -3.33
CA GLU A 147 -17.88 -11.63 -3.77
C GLU A 147 -16.60 -12.46 -3.66
N ILE A 148 -15.49 -11.99 -4.23
CA ILE A 148 -14.20 -12.69 -4.22
C ILE A 148 -13.67 -12.92 -2.81
N LEU A 149 -13.70 -11.87 -1.96
CA LEU A 149 -13.18 -11.95 -0.60
C LEU A 149 -14.07 -12.75 0.36
N SER A 150 -15.29 -13.11 -0.05
CA SER A 150 -16.18 -13.96 0.74
C SER A 150 -15.73 -15.42 0.77
N ASP A 151 -15.38 -15.94 -0.39
CA ASP A 151 -15.09 -17.36 -0.58
C ASP A 151 -13.68 -17.63 -1.13
N PHE A 152 -12.93 -16.56 -1.40
CA PHE A 152 -11.62 -16.60 -2.05
C PHE A 152 -11.64 -17.45 -3.33
N THR A 153 -12.64 -17.16 -4.18
CA THR A 153 -12.85 -17.84 -5.45
C THR A 153 -12.93 -16.84 -6.60
N VAL A 154 -12.44 -17.26 -7.75
CA VAL A 154 -12.53 -16.53 -9.01
C VAL A 154 -12.92 -17.52 -10.10
N THR A 155 -13.91 -17.17 -10.91
CA THR A 155 -14.32 -17.96 -12.08
C THR A 155 -13.76 -17.32 -13.35
N VAL A 156 -13.01 -18.12 -14.11
CA VAL A 156 -12.61 -17.84 -15.50
C VAL A 156 -13.48 -18.72 -16.37
N PRO A 157 -14.38 -18.15 -17.21
CA PRO A 157 -15.41 -18.93 -17.88
C PRO A 157 -14.91 -20.16 -18.65
N GLU A 158 -13.75 -20.03 -19.31
CA GLU A 158 -13.17 -21.09 -20.14
C GLU A 158 -12.38 -22.14 -19.35
N LEU A 159 -11.89 -21.78 -18.15
CA LEU A 159 -11.02 -22.63 -17.31
C LEU A 159 -11.71 -23.14 -16.04
N GLY A 160 -12.86 -22.56 -15.70
CA GLY A 160 -13.60 -22.92 -14.48
C GLY A 160 -13.24 -22.04 -13.28
N THR A 161 -13.49 -22.57 -12.08
CA THR A 161 -13.36 -21.80 -10.83
C THR A 161 -12.07 -22.11 -10.11
N PHE A 162 -11.26 -21.10 -9.92
CA PHE A 162 -10.09 -21.14 -9.07
C PHE A 162 -10.51 -20.82 -7.61
N ARG A 163 -10.08 -21.63 -6.68
CA ARG A 163 -10.32 -21.47 -5.24
C ARG A 163 -9.01 -21.50 -4.49
N ALA A 164 -8.81 -20.55 -3.60
CA ALA A 164 -7.66 -20.57 -2.71
C ALA A 164 -7.77 -21.77 -1.76
N GLN A 165 -6.76 -22.65 -1.75
CA GLN A 165 -6.66 -23.73 -0.78
C GLN A 165 -6.39 -23.19 0.62
N ARG A 166 -5.57 -22.17 0.69
CA ARG A 166 -5.29 -21.38 1.89
C ARG A 166 -5.53 -19.90 1.55
N PRO A 167 -6.52 -19.25 2.20
CA PRO A 167 -6.82 -17.85 1.93
C PRO A 167 -5.58 -16.95 2.05
N PRO A 168 -5.36 -16.00 1.12
CA PRO A 168 -4.31 -15.00 1.27
C PRO A 168 -4.58 -14.13 2.49
N VAL A 169 -3.53 -13.52 3.05
CA VAL A 169 -3.69 -12.42 3.99
C VAL A 169 -4.07 -11.17 3.22
N VAL A 170 -5.21 -10.57 3.53
CA VAL A 170 -5.73 -9.42 2.78
C VAL A 170 -5.65 -8.15 3.62
N ILE A 171 -4.96 -7.16 3.08
CA ILE A 171 -4.89 -5.80 3.63
C ILE A 171 -5.52 -4.86 2.61
N LEU A 172 -6.52 -4.09 3.03
CA LEU A 172 -7.07 -2.99 2.25
C LEU A 172 -6.59 -1.67 2.85
N THR A 173 -6.28 -0.69 2.01
CA THR A 173 -5.97 0.67 2.48
C THR A 173 -6.95 1.67 1.90
N SER A 174 -7.26 2.72 2.67
CA SER A 174 -8.10 3.84 2.27
C SER A 174 -7.53 5.15 2.81
N ASN A 175 -7.50 6.19 1.97
CA ASN A 175 -7.19 7.56 2.37
C ASN A 175 -8.47 8.36 2.67
N ARG A 176 -9.63 7.69 2.63
CA ARG A 176 -10.94 8.25 2.90
C ARG A 176 -11.30 9.43 1.97
N THR A 177 -10.90 9.36 0.70
CA THR A 177 -11.31 10.33 -0.32
C THR A 177 -12.80 10.22 -0.64
N ARG A 178 -13.35 9.00 -0.50
CA ARG A 178 -14.78 8.68 -0.39
C ARG A 178 -15.00 7.59 0.66
N ASP A 179 -16.24 7.40 1.08
CA ASP A 179 -16.58 6.29 1.97
C ASP A 179 -16.58 4.96 1.20
N VAL A 180 -15.94 3.95 1.77
CA VAL A 180 -15.98 2.57 1.31
C VAL A 180 -17.36 1.98 1.64
N HIS A 181 -17.91 1.17 0.74
CA HIS A 181 -19.25 0.60 0.90
C HIS A 181 -19.38 -0.24 2.19
N ASP A 182 -20.48 -0.05 2.93
CA ASP A 182 -20.72 -0.70 4.23
C ASP A 182 -20.62 -2.22 4.19
N ALA A 183 -21.04 -2.86 3.08
CA ALA A 183 -20.97 -4.31 2.93
C ALA A 183 -19.51 -4.81 2.97
N LEU A 184 -18.59 -4.09 2.33
CA LEU A 184 -17.15 -4.41 2.34
C LEU A 184 -16.54 -4.15 3.72
N LYS A 185 -16.89 -3.00 4.35
CA LYS A 185 -16.44 -2.69 5.73
C LYS A 185 -16.85 -3.78 6.73
N ARG A 186 -18.06 -4.31 6.65
CA ARG A 186 -18.55 -5.39 7.55
C ARG A 186 -17.81 -6.72 7.38
N ARG A 187 -17.23 -6.98 6.22
CA ARG A 187 -16.40 -8.17 5.98
C ARG A 187 -14.99 -8.04 6.54
N CYS A 188 -14.50 -6.83 6.68
CA CYS A 188 -13.17 -6.54 7.18
C CYS A 188 -13.15 -6.40 8.71
N LEU A 189 -11.99 -6.62 9.32
CA LEU A 189 -11.64 -5.93 10.56
C LEU A 189 -11.23 -4.51 10.17
N TYR A 190 -11.41 -3.57 11.06
CA TYR A 190 -11.18 -2.15 10.80
C TYR A 190 -10.16 -1.58 11.77
N HIS A 191 -9.24 -0.76 11.25
CA HIS A 191 -8.33 0.01 12.07
C HIS A 191 -8.06 1.37 11.43
N TRP A 192 -8.21 2.43 12.24
CA TRP A 192 -7.80 3.77 11.86
C TRP A 192 -6.32 3.98 12.19
N VAL A 193 -5.52 4.37 11.19
CA VAL A 193 -4.08 4.63 11.35
C VAL A 193 -3.88 6.11 11.53
N ASP A 194 -3.68 6.53 12.79
CA ASP A 194 -3.33 7.91 13.13
C ASP A 194 -1.87 8.24 12.79
N HIS A 195 -1.56 9.54 12.75
CA HIS A 195 -0.17 9.95 12.82
C HIS A 195 0.48 9.45 14.11
N PRO A 196 1.74 9.00 14.06
CA PRO A 196 2.43 8.54 15.27
C PRO A 196 2.58 9.66 16.29
N SER A 197 2.69 9.29 17.56
CA SER A 197 3.13 10.22 18.60
C SER A 197 4.53 10.75 18.27
N PHE A 198 4.89 11.92 18.82
CA PHE A 198 6.19 12.54 18.59
C PHE A 198 7.37 11.57 18.83
N GLU A 199 7.38 10.88 19.97
CA GLU A 199 8.45 9.94 20.30
C GLU A 199 8.50 8.73 19.33
N ARG A 200 7.35 8.26 18.88
CA ARG A 200 7.31 7.19 17.89
C ARG A 200 7.79 7.69 16.53
N GLU A 201 7.44 8.91 16.13
CA GLU A 201 7.90 9.48 14.85
C GLU A 201 9.42 9.67 14.85
N VAL A 202 10.01 10.15 15.95
CA VAL A 202 11.46 10.20 16.13
C VAL A 202 12.08 8.80 16.00
N ALA A 203 11.50 7.79 16.64
CA ALA A 203 11.98 6.41 16.55
C ALA A 203 11.87 5.87 15.11
N ILE A 204 10.78 6.18 14.38
CA ILE A 204 10.61 5.81 12.97
C ILE A 204 11.69 6.47 12.11
N VAL A 205 11.92 7.77 12.27
CA VAL A 205 12.96 8.48 11.51
C VAL A 205 14.34 7.86 11.76
N ARG A 206 14.70 7.59 13.01
CA ARG A 206 15.99 6.95 13.34
C ARG A 206 16.13 5.54 12.76
N LEU A 207 15.03 4.79 12.71
CA LEU A 207 15.00 3.44 12.15
C LEU A 207 15.16 3.46 10.62
N ARG A 208 14.52 4.44 9.96
CA ARG A 208 14.46 4.50 8.49
C ARG A 208 15.60 5.33 7.87
N VAL A 209 16.20 6.23 8.65
CA VAL A 209 17.32 7.09 8.25
C VAL A 209 18.43 6.96 9.28
N PRO A 210 19.19 5.86 9.27
CA PRO A 210 20.27 5.63 10.25
C PRO A 210 21.35 6.71 10.25
N GLU A 211 21.52 7.43 9.15
CA GLU A 211 22.46 8.53 8.98
C GLU A 211 22.00 9.82 9.70
N ALA A 212 20.71 9.95 10.00
CA ALA A 212 20.20 11.08 10.75
C ALA A 212 20.60 10.98 12.22
N SER A 213 21.28 12.02 12.71
CA SER A 213 21.59 12.13 14.13
C SER A 213 20.29 12.23 14.96
N GLU A 214 20.36 11.84 16.23
CA GLU A 214 19.19 11.96 17.12
C GLU A 214 18.64 13.39 17.21
N PRO A 215 19.47 14.44 17.33
CA PRO A 215 18.98 15.82 17.28
C PRO A 215 18.19 16.13 16.00
N ILE A 216 18.69 15.74 14.82
CA ILE A 216 18.00 15.96 13.55
C ILE A 216 16.67 15.22 13.52
N ALA A 217 16.62 13.97 13.95
CA ALA A 217 15.38 13.20 13.98
C ALA A 217 14.32 13.89 14.88
N ARG A 218 14.73 14.40 16.05
CA ARG A 218 13.85 15.13 16.96
C ARG A 218 13.41 16.48 16.38
N GLU A 219 14.33 17.28 15.85
CA GLU A 219 14.04 18.59 15.27
C GLU A 219 13.08 18.48 14.08
N VAL A 220 13.33 17.54 13.15
CA VAL A 220 12.45 17.30 12.00
C VAL A 220 11.06 16.85 12.44
N SER A 221 10.97 15.87 13.34
CA SER A 221 9.70 15.39 13.86
C SER A 221 8.90 16.49 14.58
N ALA A 222 9.59 17.34 15.34
CA ALA A 222 8.98 18.46 16.04
C ALA A 222 8.42 19.52 15.08
N VAL A 223 9.19 19.88 14.04
CA VAL A 223 8.72 20.83 13.02
C VAL A 223 7.55 20.25 12.24
N VAL A 224 7.58 18.97 11.87
CA VAL A 224 6.46 18.32 11.19
C VAL A 224 5.21 18.28 12.07
N ALA A 225 5.35 17.97 13.35
CA ALA A 225 4.24 18.00 14.29
C ALA A 225 3.60 19.41 14.38
N GLU A 226 4.42 20.45 14.35
CA GLU A 226 3.94 21.85 14.32
C GLU A 226 3.29 22.20 12.97
N LEU A 227 3.84 21.76 11.84
CA LEU A 227 3.25 21.94 10.51
C LEU A 227 1.84 21.35 10.43
N ARG A 228 1.63 20.15 10.97
CA ARG A 228 0.30 19.51 11.02
C ARG A 228 -0.74 20.32 11.76
N ARG A 229 -0.32 21.14 12.76
CA ARG A 229 -1.21 22.00 13.55
C ARG A 229 -1.59 23.31 12.83
N ARG A 230 -0.87 23.70 11.78
CA ARG A 230 -1.05 24.98 11.08
C ARG A 230 -2.22 25.00 10.07
N GLY A 231 -3.04 23.96 10.02
CA GLY A 231 -4.21 23.91 9.15
C GLY A 231 -3.85 23.99 7.66
N LEU A 232 -2.80 23.28 7.26
CA LEU A 232 -2.37 23.16 5.88
C LEU A 232 -3.44 22.39 5.07
N TYR A 233 -3.52 22.68 3.78
CA TYR A 233 -4.39 21.95 2.86
C TYR A 233 -4.00 20.47 2.81
N LYS A 234 -2.70 20.20 2.77
CA LYS A 234 -2.13 18.84 2.83
C LYS A 234 -1.05 18.77 3.92
N PRO A 235 -1.40 18.38 5.15
CA PRO A 235 -0.41 18.18 6.20
C PRO A 235 0.60 17.10 5.82
N PRO A 236 1.90 17.24 6.20
CA PRO A 236 2.90 16.23 5.91
C PRO A 236 2.66 14.94 6.69
N GLY A 237 2.77 13.79 6.02
CA GLY A 237 2.73 12.46 6.62
C GLY A 237 4.09 12.02 7.16
N VAL A 238 4.16 10.78 7.64
CA VAL A 238 5.41 10.16 8.11
C VAL A 238 6.41 9.96 6.98
N ALA A 239 5.94 9.68 5.77
CA ALA A 239 6.79 9.55 4.60
C ALA A 239 7.57 10.84 4.32
N GLU A 240 6.88 11.98 4.33
CA GLU A 240 7.51 13.29 4.15
C GLU A 240 8.48 13.63 5.29
N THR A 241 8.22 13.17 6.53
CA THR A 241 9.14 13.32 7.65
C THR A 241 10.44 12.55 7.42
N ILE A 242 10.34 11.31 6.96
CA ILE A 242 11.49 10.46 6.62
C ILE A 242 12.30 11.08 5.48
N ASP A 243 11.63 11.46 4.40
CA ASP A 243 12.27 12.09 3.23
C ASP A 243 13.01 13.37 3.62
N TRP A 244 12.41 14.17 4.52
CA TRP A 244 13.02 15.41 4.95
C TRP A 244 14.24 15.17 5.84
N ALA A 245 14.18 14.23 6.78
CA ALA A 245 15.32 13.84 7.59
C ALA A 245 16.47 13.33 6.72
N GLN A 246 16.18 12.54 5.69
CA GLN A 246 17.15 12.06 4.72
C GLN A 246 17.78 13.23 3.94
N ALA A 247 16.97 14.16 3.44
CA ALA A 247 17.46 15.33 2.70
C ALA A 247 18.40 16.19 3.54
N ILE A 248 18.09 16.41 4.82
CA ILE A 248 18.94 17.17 5.76
C ILE A 248 20.25 16.43 6.01
N SER A 249 20.22 15.11 6.19
CA SER A 249 21.41 14.27 6.36
C SER A 249 22.32 14.32 5.12
N VAL A 250 21.74 14.26 3.91
CA VAL A 250 22.48 14.39 2.64
C VAL A 250 23.16 15.77 2.52
N LEU A 251 22.54 16.84 3.04
CA LEU A 251 23.13 18.18 3.06
C LEU A 251 24.22 18.35 4.10
N GLY A 252 24.43 17.36 4.97
CA GLY A 252 25.41 17.40 6.06
C GLY A 252 25.09 18.43 7.14
N SER A 253 23.82 18.83 7.26
CA SER A 253 23.40 19.78 8.30
C SER A 253 23.29 19.06 9.65
N SER A 254 23.84 19.67 10.71
CA SER A 254 23.77 19.13 12.07
C SER A 254 22.55 19.63 12.86
N HIS A 255 21.90 20.67 12.38
CA HIS A 255 20.72 21.32 12.99
C HIS A 255 19.76 21.82 11.94
N LEU A 256 18.49 21.95 12.31
CA LEU A 256 17.42 22.47 11.48
C LEU A 256 17.23 23.97 11.79
N ASP A 257 18.01 24.83 11.13
CA ASP A 257 17.85 26.28 11.20
C ASP A 257 16.88 26.81 10.13
N GLU A 258 16.49 28.08 10.23
CA GLU A 258 15.57 28.74 9.29
C GLU A 258 16.05 28.61 7.83
N ARG A 259 17.35 28.77 7.58
CA ARG A 259 17.93 28.67 6.24
C ARG A 259 17.81 27.24 5.67
N THR A 260 18.06 26.27 6.51
CA THR A 260 17.92 24.84 6.13
C THR A 260 16.47 24.50 5.85
N VAL A 261 15.52 24.97 6.69
CA VAL A 261 14.08 24.80 6.45
C VAL A 261 13.68 25.43 5.12
N GLU A 262 14.04 26.70 4.85
CA GLU A 262 13.68 27.39 3.59
C GLU A 262 14.18 26.62 2.37
N ARG A 263 15.42 26.13 2.39
CA ARG A 263 16.04 25.41 1.26
C ARG A 263 15.44 24.02 1.03
N THR A 264 14.89 23.41 2.07
CA THR A 264 14.38 22.03 2.03
C THR A 264 12.86 21.94 2.17
N LEU A 265 12.16 23.08 2.27
CA LEU A 265 10.72 23.13 2.50
C LEU A 265 9.93 22.29 1.47
N GLY A 266 10.36 22.28 0.20
CA GLY A 266 9.73 21.47 -0.86
C GLY A 266 9.86 19.96 -0.67
N THR A 267 10.72 19.48 0.23
CA THR A 267 10.78 18.06 0.59
C THR A 267 9.61 17.64 1.44
N VAL A 268 9.13 18.52 2.32
CA VAL A 268 8.07 18.23 3.30
C VAL A 268 6.71 18.82 2.91
N ILE A 269 6.68 19.96 2.21
CA ILE A 269 5.47 20.62 1.73
C ILE A 269 5.36 20.46 0.21
N LYS A 270 4.25 19.88 -0.28
CA LYS A 270 4.04 19.55 -1.69
C LYS A 270 3.10 20.51 -2.43
N TYR A 271 2.47 21.45 -1.71
CA TYR A 271 1.55 22.42 -2.27
C TYR A 271 2.11 23.83 -2.13
N ARG A 272 2.03 24.61 -3.20
CA ARG A 272 2.55 25.98 -3.25
C ARG A 272 1.87 26.88 -2.21
N GLU A 273 0.55 26.78 -2.09
CA GLU A 273 -0.26 27.56 -1.17
C GLU A 273 0.11 27.30 0.29
N ASP A 274 0.39 26.04 0.62
CA ASP A 274 0.87 25.64 1.95
C ASP A 274 2.27 26.17 2.21
N ALA A 275 3.18 26.13 1.22
CA ALA A 275 4.51 26.68 1.35
C ALA A 275 4.49 28.21 1.56
N GLU A 276 3.64 28.93 0.82
CA GLU A 276 3.44 30.38 0.99
C GLU A 276 2.86 30.70 2.39
N ARG A 277 1.88 29.91 2.86
CA ARG A 277 1.31 30.06 4.22
C ARG A 277 2.35 29.84 5.31
N VAL A 278 3.18 28.80 5.18
CA VAL A 278 4.25 28.52 6.14
C VAL A 278 5.29 29.62 6.18
N ARG A 279 5.71 30.17 5.02
CA ARG A 279 6.62 31.33 4.94
C ARG A 279 6.03 32.58 5.55
N ALA A 280 4.77 32.88 5.25
CA ALA A 280 4.07 34.06 5.78
C ALA A 280 3.92 34.01 7.31
N ALA A 281 3.78 32.82 7.87
CA ALA A 281 3.69 32.62 9.33
C ALA A 281 5.05 32.69 10.05
N GLY A 282 6.16 32.80 9.32
CA GLY A 282 7.52 32.92 9.87
C GLY A 282 8.18 31.55 10.11
N LEU A 283 9.32 31.31 9.43
CA LEU A 283 10.10 30.08 9.58
C LEU A 283 10.87 30.05 10.90
N SER A 284 11.31 31.22 11.40
CA SER A 284 11.96 31.34 12.70
C SER A 284 11.04 30.90 13.84
N ASP A 285 9.75 31.31 13.77
CA ASP A 285 8.75 30.90 14.77
C ASP A 285 8.43 29.39 14.69
N LEU A 286 8.45 28.84 13.49
CA LEU A 286 8.27 27.41 13.26
C LEU A 286 9.39 26.60 13.93
N VAL A 287 10.66 26.97 13.70
CA VAL A 287 11.83 26.28 14.28
C VAL A 287 11.87 26.48 15.80
N SER A 288 11.70 27.71 16.29
CA SER A 288 11.75 28.00 17.72
C SER A 288 10.57 27.40 18.50
N GLY A 289 9.41 27.33 17.89
CA GLY A 289 8.23 26.67 18.46
C GLY A 289 8.44 25.15 18.58
N ALA A 290 9.01 24.54 17.56
CA ALA A 290 9.28 23.12 17.53
C ALA A 290 10.32 22.69 18.58
N LEU A 291 11.37 23.47 18.79
CA LEU A 291 12.40 23.20 19.80
C LEU A 291 11.86 23.14 21.24
N LYS A 292 10.74 23.82 21.52
CA LYS A 292 10.07 23.75 22.83
C LYS A 292 9.29 22.46 23.07
N PHE A 293 9.00 21.71 22.04
CA PHE A 293 8.33 20.40 22.14
C PHE A 293 9.32 19.23 22.23
N GLY A 294 10.57 19.46 21.85
CA GLY A 294 11.62 18.42 21.83
C GLY A 294 12.44 18.32 23.13
N THR A 295 12.19 19.19 24.08
CA THR A 295 12.76 19.17 25.43
C THR A 295 11.73 18.70 26.43
#